data_984d90e34bd4718453b335619fd5b29a
#
_entry.id   984d90e34bd4718453b335619fd5b29a
#
_cell.length_a   1.000
_cell.length_b   1.000
_cell.length_c   1.000
_cell.angle_alpha   90.00
_cell.angle_beta   90.00
_cell.angle_gamma   90.00
#
_symmetry.space_group_name_H-M   'P 1'
#
loop_
_entity.id
_entity.type
_entity.pdbx_description
1 polymer ?
#
loop_
_entity_poly.entity_id
_entity_poly.type
_entity_poly.pdbx_seq_one_letter_code
_entity_poly.pdbx_strand_id
1 'polypeptide(L)'
;KAASVGIIAVSAYLTYTRKMDVNIMLMMDMFSFVMFSQIEPLSNAIHVIEVVNKTLDKLEKIEKADIIDKGGQNIELKRHDIKFSDVCFSYDKKQILNNISFYIPEGSTTAIVGPSGSGKTTICNLIARFYDVNSGVITVGDKNIKDITCDSLLKNISMVFQKVYLFNDTIKNNIVLNNKISDKELDEILEVTCLDDFIKMK
;
A
#
# COMPACT_ATOMS: atom_id res chain seq x y z
N LYS A 1 1.58 -43.31 -2.34
CA LYS A 1 2.13 -44.12 -3.46
C LYS A 1 3.10 -45.18 -2.94
N ALA A 2 4.15 -44.87 -2.16
CA ALA A 2 5.10 -45.85 -1.64
C ALA A 2 4.43 -46.91 -0.74
N ALA A 3 3.48 -46.49 0.11
CA ALA A 3 2.76 -47.41 1.00
C ALA A 3 1.86 -48.43 0.22
N SER A 4 1.18 -47.99 -0.83
CA SER A 4 0.37 -48.87 -1.68
C SER A 4 1.24 -49.93 -2.35
N VAL A 5 2.40 -49.52 -2.88
CA VAL A 5 3.37 -50.45 -3.47
C VAL A 5 3.87 -51.49 -2.45
N GLY A 6 4.11 -51.05 -1.20
CA GLY A 6 4.48 -51.96 -0.11
C GLY A 6 3.40 -53.00 0.22
N ILE A 7 2.13 -52.60 0.26
CA ILE A 7 1.01 -53.51 0.50
C ILE A 7 0.88 -54.52 -0.63
N ILE A 8 0.95 -54.07 -1.89
CA ILE A 8 0.93 -54.96 -3.07
C ILE A 8 2.07 -55.96 -3.02
N ALA A 9 3.28 -55.53 -2.67
CA ALA A 9 4.43 -56.44 -2.58
C ALA A 9 4.25 -57.50 -1.48
N VAL A 10 3.74 -57.12 -0.32
CA VAL A 10 3.49 -58.03 0.81
C VAL A 10 2.34 -59.00 0.49
N SER A 11 1.23 -58.50 -0.07
CA SER A 11 0.08 -59.34 -0.42
C SER A 11 0.47 -60.36 -1.49
N ALA A 12 1.23 -59.97 -2.51
CA ALA A 12 1.77 -60.90 -3.54
C ALA A 12 2.71 -61.93 -2.93
N TYR A 13 3.61 -61.53 -2.01
CA TYR A 13 4.50 -62.49 -1.33
C TYR A 13 3.74 -63.52 -0.48
N LEU A 14 2.71 -63.09 0.26
CA LEU A 14 1.88 -63.98 1.06
C LEU A 14 1.08 -64.96 0.18
N THR A 15 0.60 -64.51 -0.95
CA THR A 15 -0.10 -65.38 -1.92
C THR A 15 0.85 -66.37 -2.55
N TYR A 16 2.06 -65.95 -2.93
CA TYR A 16 3.09 -66.84 -3.47
C TYR A 16 3.47 -67.95 -2.48
N THR A 17 3.56 -67.57 -1.18
CA THR A 17 3.87 -68.58 -0.10
C THR A 17 2.65 -69.41 0.33
N ARG A 18 1.54 -69.37 -0.41
CA ARG A 18 0.25 -70.05 -0.11
C ARG A 18 -0.32 -69.77 1.28
N LYS A 19 0.02 -68.61 1.87
CA LYS A 19 -0.52 -68.14 3.16
C LYS A 19 -1.74 -67.27 3.00
N MET A 20 -2.07 -66.84 1.79
CA MET A 20 -3.22 -66.02 1.48
C MET A 20 -3.86 -66.43 0.16
N ASP A 21 -5.19 -66.39 0.08
CA ASP A 21 -5.95 -66.64 -1.14
C ASP A 21 -5.85 -65.45 -2.11
N VAL A 22 -5.82 -65.76 -3.41
CA VAL A 22 -5.76 -64.72 -4.48
C VAL A 22 -6.92 -63.73 -4.39
N ASN A 23 -8.12 -64.18 -4.01
CA ASN A 23 -9.27 -63.30 -3.86
C ASN A 23 -9.07 -62.28 -2.73
N ILE A 24 -8.45 -62.71 -1.61
CA ILE A 24 -8.14 -61.81 -0.48
C ILE A 24 -7.05 -60.83 -0.89
N MET A 25 -6.04 -61.25 -1.64
CA MET A 25 -5.00 -60.37 -2.18
C MET A 25 -5.62 -59.24 -3.02
N LEU A 26 -6.48 -59.58 -3.99
CA LEU A 26 -7.15 -58.59 -4.83
C LEU A 26 -8.01 -57.62 -4.03
N MET A 27 -8.75 -58.11 -3.04
CA MET A 27 -9.52 -57.24 -2.15
C MET A 27 -8.64 -56.29 -1.36
N MET A 28 -7.53 -56.76 -0.80
CA MET A 28 -6.58 -55.92 -0.06
C MET A 28 -5.94 -54.85 -0.95
N ASP A 29 -5.56 -55.18 -2.16
CA ASP A 29 -4.94 -54.28 -3.11
C ASP A 29 -5.96 -53.20 -3.56
N MET A 30 -7.19 -53.60 -3.90
CA MET A 30 -8.26 -52.63 -4.21
C MET A 30 -8.57 -51.71 -3.03
N PHE A 31 -8.70 -52.27 -1.83
CA PHE A 31 -8.97 -51.48 -0.63
C PHE A 31 -7.83 -50.50 -0.33
N SER A 32 -6.58 -50.94 -0.45
CA SER A 32 -5.40 -50.09 -0.32
C SER A 32 -5.44 -48.93 -1.30
N PHE A 33 -5.75 -49.21 -2.57
CA PHE A 33 -5.85 -48.16 -3.59
C PHE A 33 -6.91 -47.13 -3.26
N VAL A 34 -8.11 -47.55 -2.85
CA VAL A 34 -9.20 -46.67 -2.46
C VAL A 34 -8.81 -45.83 -1.24
N MET A 35 -8.25 -46.46 -0.21
CA MET A 35 -7.82 -45.75 1.02
C MET A 35 -6.81 -44.64 0.71
N PHE A 36 -5.77 -44.96 -0.05
CA PHE A 36 -4.71 -43.99 -0.36
C PHE A 36 -5.14 -42.91 -1.36
N SER A 37 -6.15 -43.18 -2.21
CA SER A 37 -6.70 -42.17 -3.11
C SER A 37 -7.43 -41.02 -2.35
N GLN A 38 -7.89 -41.26 -1.13
CA GLN A 38 -8.56 -40.25 -0.30
C GLN A 38 -7.59 -39.35 0.46
N ILE A 39 -6.30 -39.69 0.52
CA ILE A 39 -5.30 -38.88 1.27
C ILE A 39 -4.94 -37.61 0.48
N GLU A 40 -4.87 -37.66 -0.84
CA GLU A 40 -4.50 -36.51 -1.67
C GLU A 40 -5.51 -35.35 -1.57
N PRO A 41 -6.84 -35.59 -1.65
CA PRO A 41 -7.83 -34.53 -1.41
C PRO A 41 -7.74 -33.92 -0.01
N LEU A 42 -7.44 -34.72 1.02
CA LEU A 42 -7.27 -34.22 2.38
C LEU A 42 -6.06 -33.30 2.52
N SER A 43 -4.94 -33.64 1.89
CA SER A 43 -3.74 -32.78 1.85
C SER A 43 -4.02 -31.44 1.15
N ASN A 44 -4.77 -31.48 0.04
CA ASN A 44 -5.17 -30.27 -0.68
C ASN A 44 -6.10 -29.39 0.16
N ALA A 45 -7.02 -29.98 0.92
CA ALA A 45 -7.90 -29.25 1.82
C ALA A 45 -7.11 -28.51 2.92
N ILE A 46 -6.09 -29.13 3.50
CA ILE A 46 -5.20 -28.50 4.49
C ILE A 46 -4.49 -27.29 3.88
N HIS A 47 -3.98 -27.41 2.64
CA HIS A 47 -3.32 -26.32 1.96
C HIS A 47 -4.27 -25.14 1.69
N VAL A 48 -5.52 -25.42 1.30
CA VAL A 48 -6.54 -24.37 1.11
C VAL A 48 -6.81 -23.63 2.43
N ILE A 49 -6.94 -24.35 3.54
CA ILE A 49 -7.13 -23.75 4.88
C ILE A 49 -5.96 -22.82 5.23
N GLU A 50 -4.74 -23.24 4.97
CA GLU A 50 -3.55 -22.43 5.23
C GLU A 50 -3.54 -21.12 4.40
N VAL A 51 -3.91 -21.19 3.12
CA VAL A 51 -4.04 -20.00 2.24
C VAL A 51 -5.14 -19.06 2.75
N VAL A 52 -6.29 -19.62 3.15
CA VAL A 52 -7.39 -18.83 3.72
C VAL A 52 -6.94 -18.11 4.99
N ASN A 53 -6.31 -18.81 5.92
CA ASN A 53 -5.83 -18.20 7.17
C ASN A 53 -4.81 -17.09 6.91
N LYS A 54 -3.85 -17.29 6.02
CA LYS A 54 -2.89 -16.23 5.63
C LYS A 54 -3.58 -15.01 4.99
N THR A 55 -4.67 -15.25 4.27
CA THR A 55 -5.45 -14.16 3.67
C THR A 55 -6.24 -13.40 4.74
N LEU A 56 -6.86 -14.10 5.68
CA LEU A 56 -7.55 -13.50 6.82
C LEU A 56 -6.59 -12.67 7.68
N ASP A 57 -5.39 -13.16 7.97
CA ASP A 57 -4.36 -12.41 8.69
C ASP A 57 -3.99 -11.09 7.99
N LYS A 58 -3.95 -11.09 6.66
CA LYS A 58 -3.70 -9.87 5.89
C LYS A 58 -4.87 -8.88 5.96
N LEU A 59 -6.10 -9.38 5.88
CA LEU A 59 -7.30 -8.56 6.02
C LEU A 59 -7.39 -7.93 7.41
N GLU A 60 -7.12 -8.71 8.45
CA GLU A 60 -7.10 -8.21 9.83
C GLU A 60 -6.04 -7.12 10.04
N LYS A 61 -4.86 -7.26 9.42
CA LYS A 61 -3.83 -6.21 9.44
C LYS A 61 -4.29 -4.93 8.75
N ILE A 62 -5.03 -5.03 7.65
CA ILE A 62 -5.58 -3.86 6.95
C ILE A 62 -6.67 -3.21 7.80
N GLU A 63 -7.56 -4.01 8.40
CA GLU A 63 -8.65 -3.51 9.24
C GLU A 63 -8.13 -2.82 10.52
N LYS A 64 -7.04 -3.35 11.10
CA LYS A 64 -6.38 -2.77 12.28
C LYS A 64 -5.39 -1.65 11.95
N ALA A 65 -5.14 -1.36 10.66
CA ALA A 65 -4.25 -0.28 10.29
C ALA A 65 -4.78 1.06 10.79
N ASP A 66 -3.88 1.86 11.37
CA ASP A 66 -4.24 3.19 11.81
C ASP A 66 -4.55 4.08 10.61
N ILE A 67 -5.77 4.59 10.57
CA ILE A 67 -6.21 5.57 9.58
C ILE A 67 -5.83 6.95 10.10
N ILE A 68 -5.06 7.69 9.32
CA ILE A 68 -4.59 9.05 9.67
C ILE A 68 -5.76 10.00 9.96
N ASP A 69 -6.92 9.77 9.37
CA ASP A 69 -8.04 10.72 9.34
C ASP A 69 -9.17 10.43 10.35
N LYS A 70 -8.90 9.66 11.41
CA LYS A 70 -9.93 9.22 12.40
C LYS A 70 -10.64 10.33 13.17
N GLY A 71 -10.22 11.59 13.12
CA GLY A 71 -10.78 12.67 13.92
C GLY A 71 -10.81 14.04 13.22
N GLY A 72 -10.45 14.10 11.95
CA GLY A 72 -10.41 15.38 11.22
C GLY A 72 -11.80 15.92 10.93
N GLN A 73 -11.92 17.24 10.92
CA GLN A 73 -13.13 17.96 10.50
C GLN A 73 -12.92 18.55 9.10
N ASN A 74 -14.01 18.62 8.32
CA ASN A 74 -13.99 19.37 7.07
C ASN A 74 -13.95 20.88 7.37
N ILE A 75 -12.79 21.49 7.21
CA ILE A 75 -12.53 22.88 7.53
C ILE A 75 -12.09 23.59 6.26
N GLU A 76 -12.70 24.73 5.97
CA GLU A 76 -12.22 25.64 4.94
C GLU A 76 -11.13 26.54 5.54
N LEU A 77 -9.92 26.46 4.97
CA LEU A 77 -8.78 27.26 5.43
C LEU A 77 -8.92 28.69 4.89
N LYS A 78 -8.88 29.68 5.78
CA LYS A 78 -8.90 31.10 5.43
C LYS A 78 -7.51 31.71 5.28
N ARG A 79 -6.51 31.06 5.85
CA ARG A 79 -5.10 31.44 5.84
C ARG A 79 -4.25 30.23 5.55
N HIS A 80 -3.10 30.45 4.89
CA HIS A 80 -2.26 29.40 4.38
C HIS A 80 -0.81 29.50 4.88
N ASP A 81 -0.55 30.32 5.89
CA ASP A 81 0.75 30.33 6.58
C ASP A 81 0.98 29.00 7.28
N ILE A 82 2.22 28.51 7.26
CA ILE A 82 2.59 27.21 7.82
C ILE A 82 3.52 27.42 9.01
N LYS A 83 3.22 26.76 10.13
CA LYS A 83 4.07 26.83 11.31
C LYS A 83 4.36 25.42 11.83
N PHE A 84 5.64 25.16 12.06
CA PHE A 84 6.14 24.02 12.80
C PHE A 84 6.51 24.47 14.22
N SER A 85 6.08 23.73 15.23
CA SER A 85 6.37 24.00 16.63
C SER A 85 6.87 22.72 17.29
N ASP A 86 8.15 22.67 17.63
CA ASP A 86 8.85 21.59 18.34
C ASP A 86 8.62 20.20 17.75
N VAL A 87 8.61 20.12 16.40
CA VAL A 87 8.25 18.92 15.66
C VAL A 87 9.38 17.90 15.70
N CYS A 88 9.06 16.69 16.19
CA CYS A 88 9.88 15.51 16.06
C CYS A 88 9.19 14.49 15.15
N PHE A 89 9.98 13.84 14.30
CA PHE A 89 9.46 12.81 13.40
C PHE A 89 10.48 11.71 13.12
N SER A 90 9.99 10.47 13.09
CA SER A 90 10.77 9.27 12.77
C SER A 90 10.00 8.40 11.79
N TYR A 91 10.68 7.86 10.78
CA TYR A 91 10.18 6.70 10.04
C TYR A 91 10.58 5.45 10.84
N ASP A 92 9.61 4.73 11.37
CA ASP A 92 9.82 3.60 12.28
C ASP A 92 10.76 3.97 13.44
N LYS A 93 11.97 3.40 13.47
CA LYS A 93 12.97 3.64 14.53
C LYS A 93 13.99 4.71 14.18
N LYS A 94 13.98 5.23 12.94
CA LYS A 94 14.98 6.22 12.49
C LYS A 94 14.44 7.63 12.63
N GLN A 95 14.97 8.39 13.60
CA GLN A 95 14.64 9.80 13.76
C GLN A 95 15.20 10.63 12.60
N ILE A 96 14.33 11.44 11.99
CA ILE A 96 14.65 12.31 10.85
C ILE A 96 14.59 13.77 11.24
N LEU A 97 13.55 14.17 12.00
CA LEU A 97 13.41 15.54 12.50
C LEU A 97 13.48 15.52 14.02
N ASN A 98 14.23 16.46 14.59
CA ASN A 98 14.42 16.58 16.01
C ASN A 98 14.18 18.04 16.44
N ASN A 99 13.06 18.27 17.11
CA ASN A 99 12.68 19.57 17.69
C ASN A 99 12.76 20.73 16.68
N ILE A 100 12.12 20.56 15.52
CA ILE A 100 12.16 21.56 14.45
C ILE A 100 11.04 22.56 14.62
N SER A 101 11.40 23.85 14.66
CA SER A 101 10.45 24.96 14.73
C SER A 101 10.80 26.01 13.67
N PHE A 102 9.84 26.38 12.84
CA PHE A 102 9.96 27.46 11.85
C PHE A 102 8.58 27.94 11.41
N TYR A 103 8.57 29.05 10.68
CA TYR A 103 7.36 29.69 10.18
C TYR A 103 7.53 30.07 8.70
N ILE A 104 6.54 29.75 7.89
CA ILE A 104 6.43 30.12 6.47
C ILE A 104 5.25 31.08 6.34
N PRO A 105 5.47 32.35 6.06
CA PRO A 105 4.38 33.33 5.85
C PRO A 105 3.55 32.96 4.61
N GLU A 106 2.26 33.27 4.66
CA GLU A 106 1.39 33.17 3.49
C GLU A 106 1.91 34.06 2.35
N GLY A 107 1.79 33.58 1.11
CA GLY A 107 2.23 34.31 -0.08
C GLY A 107 3.75 34.43 -0.24
N SER A 108 4.55 33.76 0.61
CA SER A 108 6.01 33.76 0.52
C SER A 108 6.55 32.56 -0.26
N THR A 109 7.75 32.73 -0.83
CA THR A 109 8.53 31.62 -1.38
C THR A 109 9.63 31.25 -0.39
N THR A 110 9.66 30.00 0.04
CA THR A 110 10.63 29.50 1.03
C THR A 110 11.46 28.36 0.43
N ALA A 111 12.77 28.44 0.52
CA ALA A 111 13.69 27.40 0.11
C ALA A 111 14.19 26.61 1.33
N ILE A 112 14.02 25.27 1.31
CA ILE A 112 14.57 24.37 2.32
C ILE A 112 15.85 23.77 1.77
N VAL A 113 17.01 24.13 2.35
CA VAL A 113 18.33 23.71 1.90
C VAL A 113 19.02 22.80 2.92
N GLY A 114 19.87 21.93 2.45
CA GLY A 114 20.63 21.01 3.31
C GLY A 114 21.14 19.78 2.56
N PRO A 115 22.02 18.97 3.17
CA PRO A 115 22.58 17.77 2.55
C PRO A 115 21.51 16.72 2.25
N SER A 116 21.87 15.70 1.47
CA SER A 116 20.97 14.55 1.22
C SER A 116 20.66 13.84 2.55
N GLY A 117 19.40 13.47 2.75
CA GLY A 117 18.96 12.80 3.98
C GLY A 117 18.67 13.73 5.17
N SER A 118 18.78 15.07 5.03
CA SER A 118 18.52 16.03 6.11
C SER A 118 17.04 16.26 6.44
N GLY A 119 16.12 15.53 5.80
CA GLY A 119 14.68 15.63 6.10
C GLY A 119 13.88 16.62 5.25
N LYS A 120 14.46 17.24 4.20
CA LYS A 120 13.76 18.20 3.34
C LYS A 120 12.44 17.68 2.77
N THR A 121 12.47 16.50 2.13
CA THR A 121 11.28 15.84 1.60
C THR A 121 10.32 15.41 2.71
N THR A 122 10.85 15.04 3.87
CA THR A 122 10.04 14.70 5.04
C THR A 122 9.22 15.90 5.52
N ILE A 123 9.78 17.10 5.54
CA ILE A 123 9.04 18.34 5.89
C ILE A 123 7.86 18.52 4.92
N CYS A 124 8.07 18.40 3.61
CA CYS A 124 7.00 18.51 2.62
C CYS A 124 5.92 17.44 2.81
N ASN A 125 6.32 16.20 3.08
CA ASN A 125 5.39 15.08 3.33
C ASN A 125 4.56 15.32 4.61
N LEU A 126 5.15 15.92 5.63
CA LEU A 126 4.44 16.25 6.87
C LEU A 126 3.47 17.43 6.69
N ILE A 127 3.82 18.43 5.86
CA ILE A 127 2.90 19.52 5.50
C ILE A 127 1.66 18.95 4.79
N ALA A 128 1.86 18.01 3.85
CA ALA A 128 0.76 17.33 3.16
C ALA A 128 0.06 16.26 4.03
N ARG A 129 0.51 16.08 5.27
CA ARG A 129 0.00 15.08 6.21
C ARG A 129 -0.03 13.65 5.63
N PHE A 130 1.00 13.26 4.87
CA PHE A 130 1.19 11.84 4.50
C PHE A 130 1.62 11.00 5.70
N TYR A 131 2.09 11.65 6.76
CA TYR A 131 2.44 11.08 8.06
C TYR A 131 2.05 12.06 9.17
N ASP A 132 1.67 11.55 10.32
CA ASP A 132 1.51 12.35 11.53
C ASP A 132 2.83 12.45 12.29
N VAL A 133 3.08 13.60 12.91
CA VAL A 133 4.28 13.82 13.72
C VAL A 133 4.24 13.01 15.02
N ASN A 134 5.42 12.57 15.49
CA ASN A 134 5.55 11.88 16.77
C ASN A 134 5.33 12.81 17.95
N SER A 135 5.83 14.07 17.87
CA SER A 135 5.57 15.11 18.85
C SER A 135 5.65 16.49 18.19
N GLY A 136 5.19 17.52 18.87
CA GLY A 136 5.05 18.84 18.33
C GLY A 136 3.77 19.05 17.53
N VAL A 137 3.65 20.21 16.90
CA VAL A 137 2.43 20.61 16.17
C VAL A 137 2.81 21.26 14.84
N ILE A 138 2.07 20.93 13.79
CA ILE A 138 2.10 21.63 12.51
C ILE A 138 0.74 22.30 12.31
N THR A 139 0.75 23.59 12.02
CA THR A 139 -0.48 24.34 11.71
C THR A 139 -0.43 24.90 10.31
N VAL A 140 -1.59 24.96 9.66
CA VAL A 140 -1.84 25.74 8.44
C VAL A 140 -2.89 26.80 8.78
N GLY A 141 -2.52 28.06 8.60
CA GLY A 141 -3.23 29.15 9.25
C GLY A 141 -3.16 29.01 10.77
N ASP A 142 -4.30 29.08 11.42
CA ASP A 142 -4.44 28.90 12.87
C ASP A 142 -4.91 27.48 13.25
N LYS A 143 -4.98 26.54 12.31
CA LYS A 143 -5.51 25.19 12.51
C LYS A 143 -4.40 24.14 12.54
N ASN A 144 -4.47 23.25 13.54
CA ASN A 144 -3.61 22.07 13.56
C ASN A 144 -4.02 21.13 12.42
N ILE A 145 -3.05 20.67 11.61
CA ILE A 145 -3.34 19.79 10.49
C ILE A 145 -3.93 18.44 10.92
N LYS A 146 -3.73 18.02 12.18
CA LYS A 146 -4.35 16.80 12.73
C LYS A 146 -5.86 16.91 12.92
N ASP A 147 -6.36 18.14 13.08
CA ASP A 147 -7.79 18.43 13.30
C ASP A 147 -8.55 18.64 11.99
N ILE A 148 -7.85 18.64 10.85
CA ILE A 148 -8.41 18.84 9.51
C ILE A 148 -8.46 17.47 8.80
N THR A 149 -9.53 17.18 8.05
CA THR A 149 -9.52 15.99 7.18
C THR A 149 -8.44 16.09 6.11
N CYS A 150 -7.83 14.97 5.74
CA CYS A 150 -6.82 14.94 4.67
C CYS A 150 -7.36 15.55 3.37
N ASP A 151 -8.62 15.26 3.03
CA ASP A 151 -9.28 15.81 1.84
C ASP A 151 -9.39 17.35 1.89
N SER A 152 -9.76 17.93 3.04
CA SER A 152 -9.83 19.38 3.20
C SER A 152 -8.45 20.03 3.17
N LEU A 153 -7.44 19.41 3.77
CA LEU A 153 -6.07 19.89 3.74
C LEU A 153 -5.50 19.88 2.33
N LEU A 154 -5.61 18.73 1.64
CA LEU A 154 -5.04 18.52 0.31
C LEU A 154 -5.71 19.36 -0.79
N LYS A 155 -6.93 19.83 -0.60
CA LYS A 155 -7.54 20.83 -1.51
C LYS A 155 -6.76 22.15 -1.57
N ASN A 156 -5.98 22.46 -0.55
CA ASN A 156 -5.18 23.68 -0.45
C ASN A 156 -3.68 23.45 -0.74
N ILE A 157 -3.28 22.24 -1.06
CA ILE A 157 -1.87 21.86 -1.26
C ILE A 157 -1.70 21.23 -2.64
N SER A 158 -0.76 21.72 -3.41
CA SER A 158 -0.28 21.08 -4.63
C SER A 158 1.17 20.62 -4.43
N MET A 159 1.49 19.39 -4.80
CA MET A 159 2.83 18.81 -4.67
C MET A 159 3.37 18.36 -6.01
N VAL A 160 4.63 18.72 -6.28
CA VAL A 160 5.40 18.16 -7.39
C VAL A 160 6.42 17.18 -6.83
N PHE A 161 6.28 15.90 -7.18
CA PHE A 161 7.17 14.85 -6.71
C PHE A 161 8.43 14.76 -7.58
N GLN A 162 9.54 14.34 -6.98
CA GLN A 162 10.78 14.10 -7.70
C GLN A 162 10.65 12.97 -8.74
N LYS A 163 9.86 11.93 -8.42
CA LYS A 163 9.46 10.88 -9.37
C LYS A 163 8.04 11.15 -9.80
N VAL A 164 7.88 11.63 -11.03
CA VAL A 164 6.57 11.90 -11.63
C VAL A 164 6.01 10.59 -12.18
N TYR A 165 4.73 10.33 -11.92
CA TYR A 165 3.98 9.25 -12.53
C TYR A 165 3.07 9.82 -13.62
N LEU A 166 3.12 9.23 -14.81
CA LEU A 166 2.20 9.54 -15.91
C LEU A 166 1.31 8.33 -16.15
N PHE A 167 0.03 8.57 -16.28
CA PHE A 167 -0.93 7.55 -16.66
C PHE A 167 -0.76 7.20 -18.15
N ASN A 168 -1.01 5.95 -18.51
CA ASN A 168 -1.02 5.50 -19.90
C ASN A 168 -2.26 6.04 -20.63
N ASP A 169 -2.26 7.34 -20.89
CA ASP A 169 -3.34 8.12 -21.47
C ASP A 169 -2.78 9.31 -22.26
N THR A 170 -3.63 10.12 -22.86
CA THR A 170 -3.23 11.32 -23.58
C THR A 170 -2.56 12.34 -22.65
N ILE A 171 -1.77 13.25 -23.22
CA ILE A 171 -1.16 14.37 -22.49
C ILE A 171 -2.27 15.21 -21.83
N LYS A 172 -3.34 15.52 -22.57
CA LYS A 172 -4.50 16.27 -22.05
C LYS A 172 -5.08 15.59 -20.81
N ASN A 173 -5.34 14.28 -20.85
CA ASN A 173 -5.91 13.55 -19.72
C ASN A 173 -4.97 13.50 -18.52
N ASN A 174 -3.65 13.42 -18.73
CA ASN A 174 -2.65 13.51 -17.66
C ASN A 174 -2.59 14.90 -17.00
N ILE A 175 -2.92 15.98 -17.74
CA ILE A 175 -2.97 17.35 -17.19
C ILE A 175 -4.30 17.58 -16.46
N VAL A 176 -5.39 17.18 -17.08
CA VAL A 176 -6.76 17.47 -16.58
C VAL A 176 -7.14 16.59 -15.39
N LEU A 177 -6.66 15.34 -15.33
CA LEU A 177 -6.95 14.35 -14.28
C LEU A 177 -8.45 14.26 -13.93
N ASN A 178 -9.31 14.13 -14.95
CA ASN A 178 -10.78 14.08 -14.83
C ASN A 178 -11.47 15.38 -14.34
N ASN A 179 -10.76 16.48 -14.17
CA ASN A 179 -11.38 17.77 -13.91
C ASN A 179 -12.06 18.30 -15.19
N LYS A 180 -13.18 18.99 -15.03
CA LYS A 180 -13.84 19.67 -16.12
C LYS A 180 -13.24 21.06 -16.28
N ILE A 181 -12.29 21.21 -17.17
CA ILE A 181 -11.69 22.49 -17.55
C ILE A 181 -12.02 22.79 -18.99
N SER A 182 -12.18 24.08 -19.32
CA SER A 182 -12.38 24.53 -20.70
C SER A 182 -11.06 24.46 -21.50
N ASP A 183 -11.16 24.38 -22.83
CA ASP A 183 -9.96 24.39 -23.66
C ASP A 183 -9.16 25.70 -23.50
N LYS A 184 -9.83 26.82 -23.24
CA LYS A 184 -9.18 28.09 -22.95
C LYS A 184 -8.36 28.08 -21.66
N GLU A 185 -8.90 27.52 -20.58
CA GLU A 185 -8.16 27.35 -19.32
C GLU A 185 -6.98 26.39 -19.49
N LEU A 186 -7.15 25.35 -20.32
CA LEU A 186 -6.04 24.45 -20.63
C LEU A 186 -4.91 25.19 -21.36
N ASP A 187 -5.25 26.01 -22.39
CA ASP A 187 -4.26 26.78 -23.14
C ASP A 187 -3.53 27.78 -22.22
N GLU A 188 -4.22 28.47 -21.33
CA GLU A 188 -3.63 29.37 -20.34
C GLU A 188 -2.65 28.64 -19.41
N ILE A 189 -3.01 27.41 -18.94
CA ILE A 189 -2.13 26.58 -18.12
C ILE A 189 -0.88 26.16 -18.90
N LEU A 190 -1.03 25.76 -20.15
CA LEU A 190 0.07 25.34 -21.02
C LEU A 190 1.05 26.49 -21.28
N GLU A 191 0.56 27.69 -21.50
CA GLU A 191 1.38 28.90 -21.70
C GLU A 191 2.17 29.25 -20.43
N VAL A 192 1.51 29.30 -19.27
CA VAL A 192 2.16 29.60 -17.98
C VAL A 192 3.21 28.56 -17.59
N THR A 193 3.00 27.30 -17.95
CA THR A 193 3.95 26.22 -17.67
C THR A 193 5.01 26.03 -18.76
N CYS A 194 4.99 26.82 -19.85
CA CYS A 194 5.87 26.73 -21.01
C CYS A 194 5.81 25.33 -21.68
N LEU A 195 4.65 24.67 -21.64
CA LEU A 195 4.43 23.36 -22.26
C LEU A 195 3.80 23.46 -23.65
N ASP A 196 3.30 24.61 -24.06
CA ASP A 196 2.61 24.84 -25.32
C ASP A 196 3.49 24.52 -26.53
N ASP A 197 4.77 24.93 -26.54
CA ASP A 197 5.71 24.62 -27.59
C ASP A 197 6.00 23.13 -27.69
N PHE A 198 6.14 22.44 -26.57
CA PHE A 198 6.38 20.99 -26.52
C PHE A 198 5.19 20.20 -27.08
N ILE A 199 3.97 20.64 -26.82
CA ILE A 199 2.74 19.97 -27.30
C ILE A 199 2.53 20.20 -28.78
N LYS A 200 2.84 21.41 -29.31
CA LYS A 200 2.74 21.72 -30.73
C LYS A 200 3.74 20.94 -31.61
N MET A 201 4.82 20.42 -31.02
CA MET A 201 5.83 19.60 -31.70
C MET A 201 5.44 18.11 -31.80
N LYS A 202 4.39 17.66 -31.17
CA LYS A 202 3.92 16.27 -31.13
C LYS A 202 2.59 16.11 -31.86
#